data_ca6be3d10d0004402902a9d41b077c32
#
_entry.id   ca6be3d10d0004402902a9d41b077c32
#
_cell.length_a   1.000
_cell.length_b   1.000
_cell.length_c   1.000
_cell.angle_alpha   90.00
_cell.angle_beta   90.00
_cell.angle_gamma   90.00
#
_symmetry.space_group_name_H-M   'P 1'
#
loop_
_entity.id
_entity.type
_entity.pdbx_description
1 polymer ?
#
loop_
_entity_poly.entity_id
_entity_poly.type
_entity_poly.pdbx_seq_one_letter_code
_entity_poly.pdbx_strand_id
1 'polypeptide(L)'
;MKKYLLVVLGAMVLAACGDNTDKIGRASTVFHMLGKNDRIEVEGFDDPDVQGVACYISYAKKGGLKETVNLEEDASDASVSCVQSAEVIRYNEAAVLKPRQVFKRSASIAFKSQQIIRYYDPKRKSFAYLVYSDKIVQGSPKNSLSAISCFAHAKTDTPVPAGGAVYGACVVDAPIADGQK
;
A
#
# COMPACT_ATOMS: atom_id res chain seq x y z
N MET A 1 -15.19 57.69 -18.48
CA MET A 1 -14.48 56.95 -17.41
C MET A 1 -15.01 55.52 -17.43
N LYS A 2 -14.27 54.59 -18.07
CA LYS A 2 -14.66 53.18 -18.25
C LYS A 2 -14.05 52.39 -17.09
N LYS A 3 -14.90 51.79 -16.23
CA LYS A 3 -14.50 50.91 -15.14
C LYS A 3 -14.25 49.51 -15.73
N TYR A 4 -13.00 49.08 -15.78
CA TYR A 4 -12.63 47.70 -16.14
C TYR A 4 -12.80 46.83 -14.88
N LEU A 5 -13.80 45.91 -14.96
CA LEU A 5 -14.04 44.89 -13.97
C LEU A 5 -13.09 43.69 -14.29
N LEU A 6 -12.01 43.58 -13.52
CA LEU A 6 -11.10 42.44 -13.60
C LEU A 6 -11.73 41.24 -12.89
N VAL A 7 -12.24 40.30 -13.65
CA VAL A 7 -12.66 38.96 -13.18
C VAL A 7 -11.40 38.13 -13.03
N VAL A 8 -10.92 37.95 -11.80
CA VAL A 8 -9.85 36.98 -11.49
C VAL A 8 -10.51 35.62 -11.40
N LEU A 9 -10.35 34.83 -12.46
CA LEU A 9 -10.76 33.44 -12.48
C LEU A 9 -9.72 32.61 -11.70
N GLY A 10 -9.98 32.39 -10.43
CA GLY A 10 -9.15 31.52 -9.59
C GLY A 10 -9.27 30.06 -10.05
N ALA A 11 -8.25 29.56 -10.72
CA ALA A 11 -8.12 28.15 -11.02
C ALA A 11 -7.90 27.38 -9.72
N MET A 12 -8.97 26.82 -9.15
CA MET A 12 -8.86 25.81 -8.10
C MET A 12 -8.22 24.57 -8.69
N VAL A 13 -6.93 24.40 -8.46
CA VAL A 13 -6.24 23.12 -8.70
C VAL A 13 -6.76 22.15 -7.64
N LEU A 14 -7.78 21.38 -7.99
CA LEU A 14 -8.18 20.19 -7.24
C LEU A 14 -7.00 19.21 -7.32
N ALA A 15 -6.15 19.19 -6.30
CA ALA A 15 -5.23 18.09 -6.08
C ALA A 15 -6.11 16.84 -5.87
N ALA A 16 -6.29 16.05 -6.92
CA ALA A 16 -6.85 14.72 -6.82
C ALA A 16 -5.87 13.92 -5.96
N CYS A 17 -6.21 13.71 -4.69
CA CYS A 17 -5.66 12.60 -3.90
C CYS A 17 -6.20 11.32 -4.55
N GLY A 18 -5.61 10.91 -5.67
CA GLY A 18 -5.80 9.59 -6.22
C GLY A 18 -5.17 8.59 -5.28
N ASP A 19 -5.88 7.52 -4.94
CA ASP A 19 -5.27 6.35 -4.34
C ASP A 19 -4.11 5.95 -5.28
N ASN A 20 -2.88 5.94 -4.75
CA ASN A 20 -1.66 5.55 -5.49
C ASN A 20 -1.64 4.03 -5.72
N THR A 21 -2.69 3.50 -6.33
CA THR A 21 -2.85 2.07 -6.61
C THR A 21 -3.23 1.83 -8.05
N ASP A 22 -2.67 0.77 -8.60
CA ASP A 22 -2.99 0.28 -9.93
C ASP A 22 -3.99 -0.86 -9.83
N LYS A 23 -5.08 -0.79 -10.60
CA LYS A 23 -6.03 -1.90 -10.72
C LYS A 23 -5.42 -2.99 -11.58
N ILE A 24 -5.08 -4.11 -10.97
CA ILE A 24 -4.46 -5.25 -11.66
C ILE A 24 -5.52 -6.16 -12.28
N GLY A 25 -6.60 -6.43 -11.56
CA GLY A 25 -7.66 -7.30 -12.07
C GLY A 25 -8.81 -7.51 -11.10
N ARG A 26 -9.78 -8.29 -11.58
CA ARG A 26 -10.95 -8.70 -10.77
C ARG A 26 -11.46 -10.06 -11.20
N ALA A 27 -12.05 -10.80 -10.25
CA ALA A 27 -12.76 -12.04 -10.49
C ALA A 27 -14.20 -11.91 -9.95
N SER A 28 -15.20 -12.12 -10.81
CA SER A 28 -16.61 -12.15 -10.38
C SER A 28 -16.90 -13.45 -9.63
N THR A 29 -17.64 -13.36 -8.52
CA THR A 29 -17.93 -14.50 -7.64
C THR A 29 -19.42 -14.84 -7.59
N VAL A 30 -20.30 -13.86 -7.35
CA VAL A 30 -21.76 -14.06 -7.27
C VAL A 30 -22.44 -13.19 -8.31
N PHE A 31 -23.33 -13.81 -9.09
CA PHE A 31 -24.14 -13.10 -10.09
C PHE A 31 -25.31 -12.37 -9.43
N HIS A 32 -25.52 -11.13 -9.80
CA HIS A 32 -26.69 -10.33 -9.47
C HIS A 32 -27.45 -9.95 -10.74
N MET A 33 -28.77 -10.14 -10.74
CA MET A 33 -29.63 -9.78 -11.88
C MET A 33 -29.66 -8.26 -12.09
N LEU A 34 -29.49 -7.46 -11.03
CA LEU A 34 -29.45 -6.01 -11.06
C LEU A 34 -28.18 -5.50 -10.34
N GLY A 35 -27.45 -4.59 -10.99
CA GLY A 35 -26.19 -4.05 -10.49
C GLY A 35 -24.99 -4.87 -10.91
N LYS A 36 -23.83 -4.57 -10.31
CA LYS A 36 -22.59 -5.34 -10.54
C LYS A 36 -22.60 -6.64 -9.73
N ASN A 37 -21.88 -7.65 -10.21
CA ASN A 37 -21.65 -8.89 -9.49
C ASN A 37 -20.75 -8.68 -8.27
N ASP A 38 -20.88 -9.58 -7.27
CA ASP A 38 -19.86 -9.70 -6.23
C ASP A 38 -18.55 -10.12 -6.89
N ARG A 39 -17.45 -9.61 -6.35
CA ARG A 39 -16.14 -9.84 -6.97
C ARG A 39 -15.00 -9.73 -5.96
N ILE A 40 -13.89 -10.32 -6.32
CA ILE A 40 -12.60 -10.06 -5.71
C ILE A 40 -11.86 -9.08 -6.62
N GLU A 41 -11.37 -7.99 -6.05
CA GLU A 41 -10.51 -7.01 -6.73
C GLU A 41 -9.07 -7.19 -6.28
N VAL A 42 -8.12 -6.97 -7.21
CA VAL A 42 -6.69 -6.98 -6.95
C VAL A 42 -6.13 -5.64 -7.37
N GLU A 43 -5.45 -4.98 -6.44
CA GLU A 43 -4.75 -3.72 -6.67
C GLU A 43 -3.27 -3.86 -6.30
N GLY A 44 -2.41 -3.17 -7.03
CA GLY A 44 -0.97 -3.09 -6.79
C GLY A 44 -0.56 -1.70 -6.36
N PHE A 45 0.47 -1.59 -5.53
CA PHE A 45 1.10 -0.33 -5.16
C PHE A 45 2.58 -0.55 -4.82
N ASP A 46 3.39 0.49 -5.01
CA ASP A 46 4.79 0.51 -4.61
C ASP A 46 4.95 1.07 -3.19
N ASP A 47 5.91 0.54 -2.42
CA ASP A 47 6.26 1.14 -1.14
C ASP A 47 6.95 2.50 -1.37
N PRO A 48 6.44 3.60 -0.80
CA PRO A 48 6.97 4.92 -1.05
C PRO A 48 8.39 5.18 -0.50
N ASP A 49 8.85 4.36 0.47
CA ASP A 49 10.17 4.52 1.10
C ASP A 49 11.13 3.37 0.77
N VAL A 50 10.64 2.30 0.15
CA VAL A 50 11.41 1.10 -0.17
C VAL A 50 11.30 0.83 -1.65
N GLN A 51 12.19 1.44 -2.42
CA GLN A 51 12.22 1.28 -3.87
C GLN A 51 12.51 -0.17 -4.25
N GLY A 52 11.82 -0.67 -5.27
CA GLY A 52 11.97 -2.05 -5.74
C GLY A 52 11.16 -3.07 -4.94
N VAL A 53 10.19 -2.61 -4.15
CA VAL A 53 9.17 -3.45 -3.51
C VAL A 53 7.79 -3.02 -4.00
N ALA A 54 7.06 -3.95 -4.59
CA ALA A 54 5.65 -3.81 -4.95
C ALA A 54 4.80 -4.72 -4.08
N CYS A 55 3.65 -4.23 -3.65
CA CYS A 55 2.67 -4.99 -2.87
C CYS A 55 1.36 -5.11 -3.64
N TYR A 56 0.73 -6.27 -3.55
CA TYR A 56 -0.58 -6.56 -4.10
C TYR A 56 -1.54 -6.83 -2.97
N ILE A 57 -2.68 -6.15 -2.98
CA ILE A 57 -3.78 -6.38 -2.06
C ILE A 57 -4.95 -7.00 -2.81
N SER A 58 -5.54 -8.04 -2.25
CA SER A 58 -6.80 -8.58 -2.73
C SER A 58 -7.88 -8.46 -1.67
N TYR A 59 -9.10 -8.11 -2.09
CA TYR A 59 -10.24 -7.93 -1.19
C TYR A 59 -11.54 -8.24 -1.92
N ALA A 60 -12.54 -8.72 -1.16
CA ALA A 60 -13.87 -8.98 -1.68
C ALA A 60 -14.69 -7.69 -1.69
N LYS A 61 -15.48 -7.51 -2.75
CA LYS A 61 -16.40 -6.40 -2.95
C LYS A 61 -17.79 -6.94 -3.29
N LYS A 62 -18.78 -6.59 -2.48
CA LYS A 62 -20.17 -6.95 -2.75
C LYS A 62 -20.73 -6.03 -3.84
N GLY A 63 -21.50 -6.61 -4.74
CA GLY A 63 -22.21 -5.92 -5.80
C GLY A 63 -23.67 -5.66 -5.49
N GLY A 64 -24.49 -5.64 -6.54
CA GLY A 64 -25.91 -5.38 -6.49
C GLY A 64 -26.27 -3.89 -6.43
N LEU A 65 -27.52 -3.58 -6.15
CA LEU A 65 -28.04 -2.21 -6.11
C LEU A 65 -27.41 -1.36 -4.98
N LYS A 66 -26.93 -1.98 -3.91
CA LYS A 66 -26.29 -1.29 -2.79
C LYS A 66 -24.95 -0.63 -3.17
N GLU A 67 -24.23 -1.20 -4.14
CA GLU A 67 -23.01 -0.59 -4.67
C GLU A 67 -23.30 0.76 -5.34
N THR A 68 -24.42 0.87 -6.06
CA THR A 68 -24.78 2.10 -6.79
C THR A 68 -25.02 3.29 -5.88
N VAL A 69 -25.40 3.05 -4.62
CA VAL A 69 -25.65 4.08 -3.60
C VAL A 69 -24.55 4.13 -2.53
N ASN A 70 -23.39 3.50 -2.76
CA ASN A 70 -22.27 3.41 -1.81
C ASN A 70 -22.65 2.83 -0.42
N LEU A 71 -23.69 2.02 -0.36
CA LEU A 71 -24.13 1.31 0.85
C LEU A 71 -23.68 -0.15 0.88
N GLU A 72 -22.74 -0.50 0.00
CA GLU A 72 -22.18 -1.85 -0.05
C GLU A 72 -21.45 -2.19 1.24
N GLU A 73 -21.64 -3.40 1.70
CA GLU A 73 -20.89 -3.97 2.80
C GLU A 73 -19.66 -4.67 2.23
N ASP A 74 -18.52 -3.97 2.18
CA ASP A 74 -17.24 -4.60 1.83
C ASP A 74 -16.88 -5.63 2.88
N ALA A 75 -16.45 -6.80 2.43
CA ALA A 75 -15.91 -7.80 3.34
C ALA A 75 -14.64 -7.24 4.01
N SER A 76 -14.52 -7.45 5.32
CA SER A 76 -13.36 -7.02 6.11
C SER A 76 -12.10 -7.83 5.77
N ASP A 77 -12.21 -8.83 4.90
CA ASP A 77 -11.14 -9.73 4.53
C ASP A 77 -10.30 -9.14 3.40
N ALA A 78 -9.02 -8.94 3.69
CA ALA A 78 -8.04 -8.58 2.70
C ALA A 78 -6.79 -9.43 2.90
N SER A 79 -6.10 -9.76 1.83
CA SER A 79 -4.79 -10.36 1.90
C SER A 79 -3.77 -9.48 1.19
N VAL A 80 -2.52 -9.53 1.66
CA VAL A 80 -1.40 -8.78 1.09
C VAL A 80 -0.28 -9.74 0.69
N SER A 81 0.32 -9.48 -0.47
CA SER A 81 1.54 -10.14 -0.92
C SER A 81 2.48 -9.09 -1.46
N CYS A 82 3.71 -9.02 -0.91
CA CYS A 82 4.72 -8.09 -1.37
C CYS A 82 5.88 -8.87 -2.00
N VAL A 83 6.43 -8.31 -3.07
CA VAL A 83 7.49 -8.93 -3.85
C VAL A 83 8.59 -7.91 -4.16
N GLN A 84 9.80 -8.41 -4.41
CA GLN A 84 10.84 -7.62 -5.02
C GLN A 84 10.45 -7.38 -6.50
N SER A 85 10.31 -6.11 -6.88
CA SER A 85 9.87 -5.68 -8.22
C SER A 85 11.00 -5.09 -9.06
N ALA A 86 12.21 -4.99 -8.51
CA ALA A 86 13.42 -4.52 -9.19
C ALA A 86 14.62 -5.40 -8.84
N GLU A 87 15.71 -5.27 -9.60
CA GLU A 87 16.94 -6.02 -9.33
C GLU A 87 17.53 -5.74 -7.94
N VAL A 88 17.31 -4.52 -7.43
CA VAL A 88 17.83 -4.04 -6.15
C VAL A 88 16.69 -3.38 -5.38
N ILE A 89 16.61 -3.69 -4.09
CA ILE A 89 15.76 -2.97 -3.13
C ILE A 89 16.60 -1.83 -2.53
N ARG A 90 16.13 -0.59 -2.62
CA ARG A 90 16.84 0.57 -2.08
C ARG A 90 16.03 1.29 -1.03
N TYR A 91 16.64 1.59 0.11
CA TYR A 91 16.00 2.31 1.20
C TYR A 91 16.98 3.06 2.09
N ASN A 92 16.47 4.07 2.80
CA ASN A 92 17.17 4.73 3.90
C ASN A 92 16.77 4.06 5.22
N GLU A 93 17.71 3.47 5.96
CA GLU A 93 17.40 2.69 7.16
C GLU A 93 16.78 3.56 8.27
N ALA A 94 17.25 4.80 8.43
CA ALA A 94 16.67 5.72 9.42
C ALA A 94 15.19 6.06 9.12
N ALA A 95 14.85 6.20 7.84
CA ALA A 95 13.48 6.50 7.42
C ALA A 95 12.51 5.33 7.62
N VAL A 96 13.00 4.08 7.55
CA VAL A 96 12.14 2.89 7.65
C VAL A 96 12.04 2.30 9.05
N LEU A 97 12.83 2.76 10.02
CA LEU A 97 12.82 2.22 11.40
C LEU A 97 11.46 2.30 12.07
N LYS A 98 10.72 3.39 11.84
CA LYS A 98 9.39 3.55 12.43
C LYS A 98 8.35 2.87 11.54
N PRO A 99 7.37 2.18 12.14
CA PRO A 99 6.22 1.67 11.39
C PRO A 99 5.54 2.81 10.62
N ARG A 100 5.17 2.53 9.37
CA ARG A 100 4.49 3.51 8.51
C ARG A 100 3.30 2.88 7.81
N GLN A 101 2.19 3.62 7.79
CA GLN A 101 1.07 3.30 6.91
C GLN A 101 1.47 3.62 5.47
N VAL A 102 1.63 2.57 4.66
CA VAL A 102 2.02 2.67 3.25
C VAL A 102 0.83 2.60 2.30
N PHE A 103 -0.32 2.13 2.79
CA PHE A 103 -1.55 2.05 2.05
C PHE A 103 -2.75 2.26 2.96
N LYS A 104 -3.77 2.98 2.48
CA LYS A 104 -5.08 3.10 3.12
C LYS A 104 -6.15 3.21 2.06
N ARG A 105 -7.21 2.44 2.21
CA ARG A 105 -8.39 2.46 1.38
C ARG A 105 -9.63 2.61 2.26
N SER A 106 -10.47 3.58 1.96
CA SER A 106 -11.79 3.71 2.57
C SER A 106 -12.78 2.86 1.78
N ALA A 107 -13.42 1.91 2.44
CA ALA A 107 -14.25 0.90 1.78
C ALA A 107 -15.73 1.29 1.68
N SER A 108 -16.25 2.18 2.53
CA SER A 108 -17.63 2.68 2.44
C SER A 108 -17.88 3.88 3.36
N ILE A 109 -19.04 4.54 3.19
CA ILE A 109 -19.55 5.60 4.08
C ILE A 109 -19.67 5.15 5.55
N ALA A 110 -19.72 3.84 5.82
CA ALA A 110 -19.89 3.26 7.16
C ALA A 110 -18.58 2.99 7.92
N PHE A 111 -17.54 3.80 7.70
CA PHE A 111 -16.31 3.84 8.53
C PHE A 111 -15.44 2.56 8.51
N LYS A 112 -15.44 1.80 7.43
CA LYS A 112 -14.49 0.71 7.24
C LYS A 112 -13.30 1.22 6.43
N SER A 113 -12.09 1.08 6.94
CA SER A 113 -10.89 1.26 6.14
C SER A 113 -10.01 0.02 6.22
N GLN A 114 -9.38 -0.31 5.09
CA GLN A 114 -8.31 -1.29 5.03
C GLN A 114 -7.00 -0.51 4.98
N GLN A 115 -6.04 -0.90 5.80
CA GLN A 115 -4.75 -0.25 5.83
C GLN A 115 -3.63 -1.28 5.88
N ILE A 116 -2.48 -0.90 5.32
CA ILE A 116 -1.27 -1.69 5.37
C ILE A 116 -0.20 -0.89 6.10
N ILE A 117 0.34 -1.48 7.15
CA ILE A 117 1.46 -0.93 7.92
C ILE A 117 2.71 -1.71 7.53
N ARG A 118 3.75 -0.99 7.12
CA ARG A 118 5.09 -1.54 6.95
C ARG A 118 5.83 -1.49 8.29
N TYR A 119 6.49 -2.58 8.62
CA TYR A 119 7.46 -2.73 9.71
C TYR A 119 8.81 -3.11 9.11
N TYR A 120 9.89 -2.62 9.70
CA TYR A 120 11.24 -3.02 9.35
C TYR A 120 11.87 -3.80 10.50
N ASP A 121 12.47 -4.95 10.20
CA ASP A 121 13.28 -5.73 11.15
C ASP A 121 14.76 -5.51 10.84
N PRO A 122 15.46 -4.62 11.58
CA PRO A 122 16.86 -4.31 11.33
C PRO A 122 17.80 -5.49 11.59
N LYS A 123 17.39 -6.42 12.48
CA LYS A 123 18.18 -7.62 12.78
C LYS A 123 18.20 -8.60 11.60
N ARG A 124 17.05 -8.75 10.91
CA ARG A 124 16.92 -9.69 9.79
C ARG A 124 16.98 -9.02 8.45
N LYS A 125 17.16 -7.69 8.40
CA LYS A 125 17.13 -6.89 7.17
C LYS A 125 15.93 -7.28 6.31
N SER A 126 14.74 -7.19 6.90
CA SER A 126 13.48 -7.65 6.31
C SER A 126 12.37 -6.65 6.57
N PHE A 127 11.42 -6.60 5.65
CA PHE A 127 10.20 -5.79 5.77
C PHE A 127 9.00 -6.69 5.97
N ALA A 128 8.09 -6.30 6.85
CA ALA A 128 6.82 -6.98 7.08
C ALA A 128 5.67 -6.00 6.81
N TYR A 129 4.69 -6.43 6.02
CA TYR A 129 3.54 -5.65 5.62
C TYR A 129 2.28 -6.30 6.19
N LEU A 130 1.67 -5.63 7.17
CA LEU A 130 0.47 -6.09 7.85
C LEU A 130 -0.75 -5.37 7.28
N VAL A 131 -1.66 -6.10 6.65
CA VAL A 131 -2.98 -5.58 6.28
C VAL A 131 -4.00 -5.93 7.35
N TYR A 132 -4.83 -4.97 7.72
CA TYR A 132 -5.96 -5.16 8.62
C TYR A 132 -7.08 -4.15 8.35
N SER A 133 -8.27 -4.43 8.88
CA SER A 133 -9.44 -3.56 8.80
C SER A 133 -9.69 -2.87 10.14
N ASP A 134 -10.00 -1.57 10.12
CA ASP A 134 -10.26 -0.77 11.32
C ASP A 134 -11.58 -1.14 12.03
N LYS A 135 -12.50 -1.81 11.35
CA LYS A 135 -13.78 -2.17 11.96
C LYS A 135 -13.66 -3.46 12.77
N ILE A 136 -13.74 -3.32 14.08
CA ILE A 136 -13.95 -4.45 15.00
C ILE A 136 -15.44 -4.81 14.96
N VAL A 137 -15.80 -5.85 14.24
CA VAL A 137 -17.06 -6.56 14.41
C VAL A 137 -16.74 -7.73 15.33
N GLN A 138 -17.45 -7.91 16.42
CA GLN A 138 -17.24 -8.93 17.46
C GLN A 138 -16.10 -9.94 17.15
N GLY A 139 -14.97 -9.82 17.86
CA GLY A 139 -13.79 -10.66 17.67
C GLY A 139 -12.54 -9.89 17.29
N SER A 140 -11.47 -10.61 16.97
CA SER A 140 -10.20 -10.02 16.52
C SER A 140 -10.31 -9.47 15.10
N PRO A 141 -9.63 -8.35 14.78
CA PRO A 141 -9.55 -7.85 13.41
C PRO A 141 -8.97 -8.92 12.48
N LYS A 142 -9.60 -9.13 11.33
CA LYS A 142 -9.02 -9.97 10.29
C LYS A 142 -7.77 -9.29 9.74
N ASN A 143 -6.70 -10.05 9.62
CA ASN A 143 -5.41 -9.55 9.17
C ASN A 143 -4.68 -10.57 8.32
N SER A 144 -3.72 -10.09 7.53
CA SER A 144 -2.79 -10.90 6.76
C SER A 144 -1.42 -10.22 6.79
N LEU A 145 -0.36 -11.01 6.73
CA LEU A 145 1.01 -10.55 6.76
C LEU A 145 1.77 -11.07 5.55
N SER A 146 2.53 -10.16 4.90
CA SER A 146 3.55 -10.50 3.92
C SER A 146 4.91 -10.04 4.41
N ALA A 147 5.97 -10.82 4.14
CA ALA A 147 7.32 -10.42 4.47
C ALA A 147 8.25 -10.57 3.28
N ILE A 148 9.18 -9.64 3.14
CA ILE A 148 10.22 -9.66 2.12
C ILE A 148 11.59 -9.47 2.78
N SER A 149 12.55 -10.29 2.41
CA SER A 149 13.91 -10.25 2.96
C SER A 149 14.90 -9.74 1.93
N CYS A 150 15.86 -8.95 2.38
CA CYS A 150 17.00 -8.54 1.57
C CYS A 150 17.82 -9.73 1.03
N PHE A 151 17.74 -10.89 1.67
CA PHE A 151 18.51 -12.08 1.31
C PHE A 151 17.76 -13.08 0.43
N ALA A 152 16.52 -12.82 0.06
CA ALA A 152 15.72 -13.74 -0.77
C ALA A 152 16.32 -13.93 -2.18
N HIS A 153 16.87 -12.87 -2.75
CA HIS A 153 17.50 -12.88 -4.09
C HIS A 153 18.80 -12.07 -4.04
N ALA A 154 19.81 -12.61 -3.36
CA ALA A 154 21.08 -11.93 -3.19
C ALA A 154 21.82 -11.75 -4.54
N LYS A 155 22.18 -10.50 -4.89
CA LYS A 155 23.15 -10.20 -5.92
C LYS A 155 24.51 -9.88 -5.26
N THR A 156 25.57 -10.53 -5.71
CA THR A 156 26.93 -10.33 -5.15
C THR A 156 27.65 -9.11 -5.70
N ASP A 157 27.22 -8.57 -6.83
CA ASP A 157 27.95 -7.54 -7.59
C ASP A 157 27.33 -6.13 -7.53
N THR A 158 26.46 -5.87 -6.55
CA THR A 158 25.83 -4.56 -6.42
C THR A 158 26.83 -3.55 -5.82
N PRO A 159 27.14 -2.42 -6.50
CA PRO A 159 28.07 -1.42 -5.98
C PRO A 159 27.57 -0.84 -4.65
N VAL A 160 28.47 -0.73 -3.67
CA VAL A 160 28.16 -0.08 -2.39
C VAL A 160 28.17 1.44 -2.59
N PRO A 161 27.10 2.17 -2.29
CA PRO A 161 27.09 3.62 -2.37
C PRO A 161 28.02 4.23 -1.32
N ALA A 162 28.53 5.44 -1.58
CA ALA A 162 29.38 6.15 -0.63
C ALA A 162 28.61 6.37 0.70
N GLY A 163 29.16 5.87 1.81
CA GLY A 163 28.51 5.92 3.12
C GLY A 163 27.31 4.99 3.29
N GLY A 164 27.06 4.09 2.34
CA GLY A 164 25.98 3.11 2.39
C GLY A 164 26.47 1.71 2.75
N ALA A 165 25.52 0.75 2.71
CA ALA A 165 25.77 -0.68 2.91
C ALA A 165 24.96 -1.52 1.93
N VAL A 166 25.41 -2.76 1.68
CA VAL A 166 24.69 -3.74 0.86
C VAL A 166 24.43 -4.98 1.69
N TYR A 167 23.17 -5.44 1.70
CA TYR A 167 22.74 -6.67 2.35
C TYR A 167 21.94 -7.51 1.34
N GLY A 168 22.56 -8.51 0.74
CA GLY A 168 21.93 -9.31 -0.32
C GLY A 168 21.47 -8.44 -1.50
N ALA A 169 20.18 -8.42 -1.79
CA ALA A 169 19.59 -7.58 -2.83
C ALA A 169 19.30 -6.14 -2.39
N CYS A 170 19.57 -5.77 -1.13
CA CYS A 170 19.28 -4.44 -0.60
C CYS A 170 20.50 -3.52 -0.60
N VAL A 171 20.30 -2.31 -1.10
CA VAL A 171 21.21 -1.18 -0.99
C VAL A 171 20.65 -0.19 0.03
N VAL A 172 21.44 0.10 1.05
CA VAL A 172 21.05 0.99 2.15
C VAL A 172 21.84 2.29 2.01
N ASP A 173 21.13 3.41 1.77
CA ASP A 173 21.76 4.70 1.53
C ASP A 173 22.27 5.36 2.83
N ALA A 174 21.65 5.08 3.98
CA ALA A 174 22.07 5.55 5.30
C ALA A 174 21.83 4.45 6.34
N PRO A 175 22.78 3.51 6.50
CA PRO A 175 22.69 2.48 7.51
C PRO A 175 22.85 3.06 8.91
N ILE A 176 22.15 2.50 9.88
CA ILE A 176 22.31 2.84 11.28
C ILE A 176 23.45 2.00 11.85
N ALA A 177 24.35 2.66 12.58
CA ALA A 177 25.46 1.98 13.24
C ALA A 177 24.93 0.93 14.24
N ASP A 178 25.54 -0.26 14.24
CA ASP A 178 25.21 -1.32 15.19
C ASP A 178 25.45 -0.79 16.62
N GLY A 179 24.39 -0.68 17.41
CA GLY A 179 24.41 -0.16 18.78
C GLY A 179 23.45 1.00 19.06
N GLN A 180 22.83 1.59 18.07
CA GLN A 180 21.78 2.62 18.23
C GLN A 180 20.36 2.04 18.17
N LYS A 181 20.13 0.93 18.83
CA LYS A 181 18.80 0.28 18.91
C LYS A 181 18.13 0.59 20.23
#